data_9f6d8dd3b47d8a1176c88f2dff12a23b
#
_entry.id   9f6d8dd3b47d8a1176c88f2dff12a23b
#
_cell.length_a   1.000
_cell.length_b   1.000
_cell.length_c   1.000
_cell.angle_alpha   90.00
_cell.angle_beta   90.00
_cell.angle_gamma   90.00
#
_symmetry.space_group_name_H-M   'P 1'
#
loop_
_entity.id
_entity.type
_entity.pdbx_description
1 polymer ?
#
loop_
_entity_poly.entity_id
_entity_poly.type
_entity_poly.pdbx_seq_one_letter_code
_entity_poly.pdbx_strand_id
1 'polypeptide(L)'
;MIDNNYFLAFLAFAPILMAGFLLIGFRIAAKIAMPVVFIFTCLIAYLIWGMTGKRILASTFQGLIITLSIVWIIFGAIMLLNTLKYSGAIGTIRRGFSDVSSDRRVQVILIAWLFGCFIEGASGFGTPAAVVAPLMVAIGFPALAAVVFGMMIQSTPVSFGAVGTPLLVGVQGGLDKVILTERLSQKNIEWDYFFRLIVSEVAIIHGICGILMPLLLVMIMTRFFGKKKSWTEGFSILPFAIFAGLSFTIPYVLTGVFLGPEFPSIIGGLLGLMLVTIVTKYNFLVPKDTWDF
;
A
#
# COMPACT_ATOMS: atom_id res chain seq x y z
N MET A 1 -25.32 14.51 -29.84
CA MET A 1 -24.43 13.67 -28.99
C MET A 1 -23.08 13.62 -29.64
N ILE A 2 -22.03 13.70 -28.86
CA ILE A 2 -20.63 13.63 -29.35
C ILE A 2 -20.32 12.17 -29.59
N ASP A 3 -20.30 11.73 -30.86
CA ASP A 3 -20.06 10.31 -31.24
C ASP A 3 -18.59 9.89 -31.30
N ASN A 4 -17.69 10.74 -30.81
CA ASN A 4 -16.27 10.43 -30.80
C ASN A 4 -15.86 9.73 -29.49
N ASN A 5 -15.70 8.41 -29.55
CA ASN A 5 -15.32 7.58 -28.39
C ASN A 5 -13.99 8.04 -27.75
N TYR A 6 -13.03 8.55 -28.51
CA TYR A 6 -11.75 9.07 -27.97
C TYR A 6 -11.95 10.34 -27.15
N PHE A 7 -12.84 11.22 -27.61
CA PHE A 7 -13.17 12.45 -26.88
C PHE A 7 -13.95 12.14 -25.59
N LEU A 8 -14.87 11.19 -25.63
CA LEU A 8 -15.59 10.73 -24.44
C LEU A 8 -14.66 10.05 -23.45
N ALA A 9 -13.70 9.24 -23.91
CA ALA A 9 -12.69 8.63 -23.06
C ALA A 9 -11.77 9.69 -22.39
N PHE A 10 -11.36 10.72 -23.15
CA PHE A 10 -10.61 11.83 -22.58
C PHE A 10 -11.40 12.59 -21.50
N LEU A 11 -12.67 12.86 -21.75
CA LEU A 11 -13.53 13.51 -20.76
C LEU A 11 -13.78 12.66 -19.52
N ALA A 12 -13.86 11.34 -19.67
CA ALA A 12 -13.97 10.43 -18.53
C ALA A 12 -12.68 10.44 -17.68
N PHE A 13 -11.52 10.66 -18.30
CA PHE A 13 -10.24 10.78 -17.63
C PHE A 13 -9.94 12.19 -17.07
N ALA A 14 -10.63 13.20 -17.55
CA ALA A 14 -10.40 14.61 -17.19
C ALA A 14 -10.45 14.90 -15.67
N PRO A 15 -11.36 14.31 -14.86
CA PRO A 15 -11.35 14.50 -13.41
C PRO A 15 -10.06 14.02 -12.74
N ILE A 16 -9.51 12.90 -13.23
CA ILE A 16 -8.24 12.34 -12.71
C ILE A 16 -7.07 13.26 -13.06
N LEU A 17 -7.02 13.73 -14.31
CA LEU A 17 -6.01 14.71 -14.74
C LEU A 17 -6.10 16.01 -13.95
N MET A 18 -7.32 16.51 -13.71
CA MET A 18 -7.54 17.72 -12.92
C MET A 18 -7.07 17.53 -11.48
N ALA A 19 -7.38 16.38 -10.85
CA ALA A 19 -6.90 16.07 -9.52
C ALA A 19 -5.35 16.05 -9.47
N GLY A 20 -4.71 15.36 -10.42
CA GLY A 20 -3.25 15.34 -10.54
C GLY A 20 -2.65 16.73 -10.73
N PHE A 21 -3.24 17.55 -11.59
CA PHE A 21 -2.78 18.90 -11.85
C PHE A 21 -2.90 19.83 -10.62
N LEU A 22 -4.01 19.76 -9.90
CA LEU A 22 -4.20 20.55 -8.68
C LEU A 22 -3.29 20.10 -7.54
N LEU A 23 -3.15 18.79 -7.31
CA LEU A 23 -2.36 18.24 -6.21
C LEU A 23 -0.85 18.33 -6.47
N ILE A 24 -0.40 17.96 -7.67
CA ILE A 24 1.02 17.84 -8.02
C ILE A 24 1.52 19.16 -8.65
N GLY A 25 0.80 19.69 -9.63
CA GLY A 25 1.18 20.91 -10.35
C GLY A 25 1.12 22.14 -9.48
N PHE A 26 -0.04 22.44 -8.94
CA PHE A 26 -0.27 23.60 -8.07
C PHE A 26 0.01 23.37 -6.59
N ARG A 27 0.23 22.11 -6.17
CA ARG A 27 0.46 21.73 -4.76
C ARG A 27 -0.66 22.19 -3.82
N ILE A 28 -1.89 22.24 -4.32
CA ILE A 28 -3.06 22.60 -3.53
C ILE A 28 -3.40 21.44 -2.58
N ALA A 29 -3.70 21.76 -1.33
CA ALA A 29 -4.09 20.74 -0.35
C ALA A 29 -5.34 19.97 -0.80
N ALA A 30 -5.35 18.65 -0.61
CA ALA A 30 -6.44 17.77 -1.06
C ALA A 30 -7.84 18.19 -0.57
N LYS A 31 -7.92 18.77 0.65
CA LYS A 31 -9.18 19.30 1.21
C LYS A 31 -9.83 20.42 0.37
N ILE A 32 -9.04 21.09 -0.49
CA ILE A 32 -9.52 22.15 -1.40
C ILE A 32 -9.62 21.57 -2.80
N ALA A 33 -8.62 20.84 -3.27
CA ALA A 33 -8.56 20.30 -4.62
C ALA A 33 -9.70 19.31 -4.90
N MET A 34 -10.02 18.39 -3.97
CA MET A 34 -11.02 17.35 -4.19
C MET A 34 -12.47 17.87 -4.31
N PRO A 35 -12.94 18.83 -3.50
CA PRO A 35 -14.23 19.47 -3.75
C PRO A 35 -14.33 20.13 -5.12
N VAL A 36 -13.26 20.77 -5.60
CA VAL A 36 -13.23 21.39 -6.94
C VAL A 36 -13.34 20.32 -8.03
N VAL A 37 -12.57 19.21 -7.90
CA VAL A 37 -12.66 18.07 -8.82
C VAL A 37 -14.07 17.44 -8.80
N PHE A 38 -14.69 17.31 -7.63
CA PHE A 38 -16.06 16.82 -7.50
C PHE A 38 -17.06 17.68 -8.26
N ILE A 39 -17.03 19.01 -8.06
CA ILE A 39 -17.92 19.95 -8.78
C ILE A 39 -17.69 19.84 -10.30
N PHE A 40 -16.43 19.80 -10.74
CA PHE A 40 -16.07 19.62 -12.15
C PHE A 40 -16.63 18.31 -12.71
N THR A 41 -16.52 17.21 -11.97
CA THR A 41 -17.07 15.90 -12.36
C THR A 41 -18.60 15.95 -12.48
N CYS A 42 -19.27 16.58 -11.53
CA CYS A 42 -20.73 16.77 -11.59
C CYS A 42 -21.16 17.58 -12.81
N LEU A 43 -20.41 18.63 -13.17
CA LEU A 43 -20.70 19.45 -14.36
C LEU A 43 -20.53 18.64 -15.65
N ILE A 44 -19.45 17.86 -15.78
CA ILE A 44 -19.26 16.97 -16.94
C ILE A 44 -20.38 15.94 -17.01
N ALA A 45 -20.72 15.30 -15.89
CA ALA A 45 -21.79 14.31 -15.83
C ALA A 45 -23.14 14.88 -16.25
N TYR A 46 -23.46 16.09 -15.83
CA TYR A 46 -24.71 16.76 -16.16
C TYR A 46 -24.75 17.25 -17.61
N LEU A 47 -23.74 18.01 -18.05
CA LEU A 47 -23.72 18.73 -19.34
C LEU A 47 -23.38 17.81 -20.52
N ILE A 48 -22.49 16.84 -20.33
CA ILE A 48 -21.97 16.03 -21.44
C ILE A 48 -22.56 14.63 -21.43
N TRP A 49 -22.61 13.97 -20.27
CA TRP A 49 -23.22 12.64 -20.14
C TRP A 49 -24.73 12.66 -20.00
N GLY A 50 -25.36 13.83 -19.89
CA GLY A 50 -26.82 13.95 -19.78
C GLY A 50 -27.40 13.31 -18.51
N MET A 51 -26.59 13.17 -17.45
CA MET A 51 -27.09 12.62 -16.19
C MET A 51 -28.09 13.57 -15.54
N THR A 52 -29.20 13.03 -15.07
CA THR A 52 -30.21 13.83 -14.36
C THR A 52 -29.68 14.32 -13.01
N GLY A 53 -30.08 15.52 -12.59
CA GLY A 53 -29.69 16.06 -11.28
C GLY A 53 -30.07 15.14 -10.11
N LYS A 54 -31.20 14.41 -10.21
CA LYS A 54 -31.59 13.39 -9.21
C LYS A 54 -30.56 12.26 -9.09
N ARG A 55 -29.99 11.80 -10.21
CA ARG A 55 -29.00 10.75 -10.22
C ARG A 55 -27.66 11.22 -9.63
N ILE A 56 -27.25 12.44 -9.96
CA ILE A 56 -26.06 13.07 -9.38
C ILE A 56 -26.20 13.20 -7.86
N LEU A 57 -27.38 13.68 -7.41
CA LEU A 57 -27.67 13.81 -5.98
C LEU A 57 -27.63 12.45 -5.26
N ALA A 58 -28.27 11.43 -5.83
CA ALA A 58 -28.26 10.07 -5.28
C ALA A 58 -26.84 9.50 -5.19
N SER A 59 -26.02 9.68 -6.23
CA SER A 59 -24.61 9.27 -6.23
C SER A 59 -23.79 10.02 -5.18
N THR A 60 -24.10 11.29 -4.95
CA THR A 60 -23.46 12.09 -3.88
C THR A 60 -23.80 11.55 -2.50
N PHE A 61 -25.07 11.24 -2.22
CA PHE A 61 -25.45 10.62 -0.94
C PHE A 61 -24.82 9.24 -0.75
N GLN A 62 -24.79 8.42 -1.81
CA GLN A 62 -24.09 7.14 -1.76
C GLN A 62 -22.60 7.33 -1.43
N GLY A 63 -21.92 8.29 -2.06
CA GLY A 63 -20.54 8.64 -1.78
C GLY A 63 -20.31 9.10 -0.33
N LEU A 64 -21.24 9.87 0.25
CA LEU A 64 -21.18 10.28 1.66
C LEU A 64 -21.30 9.08 2.62
N ILE A 65 -22.18 8.13 2.33
CA ILE A 65 -22.33 6.90 3.15
C ILE A 65 -21.04 6.09 3.10
N ILE A 66 -20.45 5.91 1.91
CA ILE A 66 -19.16 5.24 1.76
C ILE A 66 -18.05 5.99 2.53
N THR A 67 -18.06 7.33 2.46
CA THR A 67 -17.10 8.17 3.19
C THR A 67 -17.18 7.93 4.69
N LEU A 68 -18.39 7.85 5.26
CA LEU A 68 -18.57 7.57 6.69
C LEU A 68 -17.96 6.22 7.09
N SER A 69 -18.13 5.19 6.27
CA SER A 69 -17.51 3.88 6.51
C SER A 69 -15.98 3.94 6.48
N ILE A 70 -15.41 4.65 5.51
CA ILE A 70 -13.95 4.83 5.40
C ILE A 70 -13.41 5.64 6.58
N VAL A 71 -14.08 6.73 6.96
CA VAL A 71 -13.69 7.56 8.13
C VAL A 71 -13.69 6.73 9.41
N TRP A 72 -14.64 5.80 9.58
CA TRP A 72 -14.68 4.90 10.71
C TRP A 72 -13.46 3.95 10.76
N ILE A 73 -13.06 3.42 9.61
CA ILE A 73 -11.84 2.60 9.47
C ILE A 73 -10.59 3.42 9.81
N ILE A 74 -10.47 4.63 9.27
CA ILE A 74 -9.36 5.55 9.55
C ILE A 74 -9.29 5.89 11.05
N PHE A 75 -10.42 6.12 11.69
CA PHE A 75 -10.49 6.36 13.13
C PHE A 75 -9.90 5.20 13.91
N GLY A 76 -10.27 3.95 13.58
CA GLY A 76 -9.71 2.74 14.19
C GLY A 76 -8.19 2.64 13.99
N ALA A 77 -7.72 2.91 12.78
CA ALA A 77 -6.29 2.91 12.45
C ALA A 77 -5.49 3.94 13.26
N ILE A 78 -6.01 5.17 13.38
CA ILE A 78 -5.39 6.24 14.19
C ILE A 78 -5.41 5.87 15.68
N MET A 79 -6.49 5.27 16.15
CA MET A 79 -6.60 4.82 17.54
C MET A 79 -5.56 3.72 17.83
N LEU A 80 -5.39 2.74 16.95
CA LEU A 80 -4.35 1.71 17.06
C LEU A 80 -2.96 2.34 17.12
N LEU A 81 -2.65 3.25 16.18
CA LEU A 81 -1.37 3.97 16.15
C LEU A 81 -1.08 4.70 17.46
N ASN A 82 -2.06 5.45 17.97
CA ASN A 82 -1.92 6.18 19.21
C ASN A 82 -1.73 5.24 20.40
N THR A 83 -2.47 4.13 20.44
CA THR A 83 -2.32 3.10 21.47
C THR A 83 -0.89 2.53 21.48
N LEU A 84 -0.34 2.16 20.32
CA LEU A 84 1.03 1.68 20.20
C LEU A 84 2.06 2.74 20.63
N LYS A 85 1.80 4.01 20.33
CA LYS A 85 2.67 5.13 20.69
C LYS A 85 2.66 5.40 22.21
N TYR A 86 1.48 5.53 22.79
CA TYR A 86 1.33 5.92 24.20
C TYR A 86 1.52 4.76 25.19
N SER A 87 1.32 3.53 24.77
CA SER A 87 1.63 2.32 25.57
C SER A 87 3.14 2.05 25.70
N GLY A 88 3.99 2.74 24.95
CA GLY A 88 5.42 2.45 24.88
C GLY A 88 5.78 1.25 24.01
N ALA A 89 4.80 0.62 23.34
CA ALA A 89 5.01 -0.53 22.47
C ALA A 89 6.01 -0.21 21.34
N ILE A 90 5.94 0.99 20.75
CA ILE A 90 6.92 1.43 19.73
C ILE A 90 8.35 1.43 20.29
N GLY A 91 8.56 1.86 21.55
CA GLY A 91 9.86 1.83 22.19
C GLY A 91 10.39 0.40 22.40
N THR A 92 9.51 -0.54 22.70
CA THR A 92 9.87 -1.97 22.84
C THR A 92 10.19 -2.59 21.49
N ILE A 93 9.39 -2.30 20.46
CA ILE A 93 9.64 -2.72 19.07
C ILE A 93 10.99 -2.18 18.59
N ARG A 94 11.29 -0.90 18.86
CA ARG A 94 12.57 -0.28 18.53
C ARG A 94 13.75 -1.05 19.14
N ARG A 95 13.73 -1.34 20.43
CA ARG A 95 14.78 -2.11 21.11
C ARG A 95 14.94 -3.49 20.46
N GLY A 96 13.83 -4.20 20.24
CA GLY A 96 13.85 -5.52 19.61
C GLY A 96 14.55 -5.50 18.25
N PHE A 97 14.29 -4.51 17.41
CA PHE A 97 14.94 -4.41 16.08
C PHE A 97 16.41 -3.99 16.15
N SER A 98 16.78 -3.11 17.08
CA SER A 98 18.19 -2.70 17.25
C SER A 98 19.07 -3.88 17.71
N ASP A 99 18.51 -4.80 18.50
CA ASP A 99 19.22 -5.96 19.02
C ASP A 99 19.36 -7.10 17.99
N VAL A 100 18.59 -7.08 16.90
CA VAL A 100 18.60 -8.14 15.89
C VAL A 100 19.81 -8.01 14.95
N SER A 101 20.15 -6.80 14.50
CA SER A 101 21.29 -6.57 13.62
C SER A 101 21.77 -5.13 13.70
N SER A 102 23.11 -4.93 13.63
CA SER A 102 23.75 -3.62 13.50
C SER A 102 23.86 -3.14 12.04
N ASP A 103 23.63 -4.01 11.06
CA ASP A 103 23.70 -3.66 9.64
C ASP A 103 22.44 -2.91 9.18
N ARG A 104 22.61 -1.69 8.67
CA ARG A 104 21.48 -0.85 8.21
C ARG A 104 20.72 -1.45 7.04
N ARG A 105 21.37 -2.27 6.22
CA ARG A 105 20.73 -2.99 5.10
C ARG A 105 19.73 -4.02 5.61
N VAL A 106 20.08 -4.73 6.68
CA VAL A 106 19.20 -5.68 7.37
C VAL A 106 18.07 -4.93 8.09
N GLN A 107 18.41 -3.84 8.80
CA GLN A 107 17.44 -3.04 9.54
C GLN A 107 16.36 -2.44 8.63
N VAL A 108 16.72 -1.93 7.45
CA VAL A 108 15.73 -1.36 6.51
C VAL A 108 14.77 -2.44 5.99
N ILE A 109 15.24 -3.66 5.76
CA ILE A 109 14.38 -4.77 5.35
C ILE A 109 13.43 -5.18 6.48
N LEU A 110 13.93 -5.35 7.70
CA LEU A 110 13.10 -5.74 8.83
C LEU A 110 12.06 -4.67 9.21
N ILE A 111 12.51 -3.41 9.29
CA ILE A 111 11.69 -2.31 9.84
C ILE A 111 10.86 -1.64 8.75
N ALA A 112 11.52 -1.15 7.69
CA ALA A 112 10.75 -0.49 6.63
C ALA A 112 9.88 -1.51 5.89
N TRP A 113 10.47 -2.59 5.38
CA TRP A 113 9.74 -3.55 4.56
C TRP A 113 8.77 -4.41 5.38
N LEU A 114 9.26 -5.37 6.18
CA LEU A 114 8.41 -6.39 6.80
C LEU A 114 7.47 -5.83 7.86
N PHE A 115 8.00 -5.06 8.81
CA PHE A 115 7.18 -4.44 9.83
C PHE A 115 6.24 -3.39 9.22
N GLY A 116 6.72 -2.61 8.25
CA GLY A 116 5.88 -1.67 7.51
C GLY A 116 4.74 -2.36 6.76
N CYS A 117 4.99 -3.49 6.07
CA CYS A 117 3.95 -4.28 5.41
C CYS A 117 2.90 -4.82 6.38
N PHE A 118 3.33 -5.27 7.57
CA PHE A 118 2.42 -5.69 8.64
C PHE A 118 1.52 -4.54 9.10
N ILE A 119 2.11 -3.36 9.36
CA ILE A 119 1.35 -2.16 9.77
C ILE A 119 0.39 -1.70 8.66
N GLU A 120 0.81 -1.77 7.37
CA GLU A 120 -0.09 -1.46 6.25
C GLU A 120 -1.27 -2.42 6.20
N GLY A 121 -1.02 -3.72 6.38
CA GLY A 121 -2.08 -4.71 6.44
C GLY A 121 -3.10 -4.45 7.55
N ALA A 122 -2.61 -4.08 8.73
CA ALA A 122 -3.45 -3.86 9.91
C ALA A 122 -4.22 -2.53 9.88
N SER A 123 -3.61 -1.45 9.39
CA SER A 123 -4.18 -0.09 9.51
C SER A 123 -4.28 0.70 8.21
N GLY A 124 -3.42 0.43 7.22
CA GLY A 124 -3.45 1.14 5.93
C GLY A 124 -3.30 2.66 6.01
N PHE A 125 -3.84 3.35 5.04
CA PHE A 125 -4.02 4.82 4.97
C PHE A 125 -2.77 5.65 5.29
N GLY A 126 -1.59 5.15 4.89
CA GLY A 126 -0.32 5.85 5.14
C GLY A 126 0.23 5.71 6.56
N THR A 127 -0.40 4.92 7.42
CA THR A 127 0.06 4.61 8.78
C THR A 127 1.49 4.06 8.83
N PRO A 128 1.95 3.20 7.89
CA PRO A 128 3.33 2.75 7.89
C PRO A 128 4.33 3.91 7.83
N ALA A 129 4.11 4.89 6.96
CA ALA A 129 5.00 6.04 6.89
C ALA A 129 5.02 6.83 8.22
N ALA A 130 3.87 6.95 8.87
CA ALA A 130 3.74 7.65 10.15
C ALA A 130 4.38 6.90 11.34
N VAL A 131 4.52 5.57 11.26
CA VAL A 131 5.13 4.73 12.31
C VAL A 131 6.59 4.42 11.99
N VAL A 132 6.86 3.93 10.77
CA VAL A 132 8.18 3.44 10.36
C VAL A 132 9.20 4.56 10.25
N ALA A 133 8.83 5.73 9.69
CA ALA A 133 9.79 6.80 9.51
C ALA A 133 10.33 7.35 10.85
N PRO A 134 9.52 7.70 11.86
CA PRO A 134 10.03 8.07 13.18
C PRO A 134 10.83 6.95 13.86
N LEU A 135 10.42 5.69 13.69
CA LEU A 135 11.14 4.55 14.24
C LEU A 135 12.55 4.44 13.65
N MET A 136 12.67 4.56 12.33
CA MET A 136 13.97 4.53 11.63
C MET A 136 14.86 5.71 12.03
N VAL A 137 14.32 6.92 12.13
CA VAL A 137 15.07 8.08 12.61
C VAL A 137 15.59 7.84 14.04
N ALA A 138 14.76 7.25 14.89
CA ALA A 138 15.13 6.98 16.28
C ALA A 138 16.26 5.93 16.43
N ILE A 139 16.49 5.09 15.42
CA ILE A 139 17.63 4.15 15.40
C ILE A 139 18.82 4.66 14.56
N GLY A 140 18.75 5.91 14.06
CA GLY A 140 19.89 6.60 13.43
C GLY A 140 19.86 6.68 11.90
N PHE A 141 18.74 6.38 11.25
CA PHE A 141 18.61 6.64 9.81
C PHE A 141 18.44 8.13 9.53
N PRO A 142 19.00 8.66 8.42
CA PRO A 142 18.72 10.02 7.98
C PRO A 142 17.21 10.25 7.80
N ALA A 143 16.70 11.39 8.26
CA ALA A 143 15.25 11.65 8.27
C ALA A 143 14.61 11.53 6.87
N LEU A 144 15.28 12.05 5.83
CA LEU A 144 14.80 11.94 4.45
C LEU A 144 14.77 10.48 3.97
N ALA A 145 15.79 9.67 4.30
CA ALA A 145 15.83 8.24 3.96
C ALA A 145 14.66 7.50 4.64
N ALA A 146 14.44 7.75 5.92
CA ALA A 146 13.35 7.14 6.68
C ALA A 146 11.97 7.43 6.09
N VAL A 147 11.72 8.67 5.66
CA VAL A 147 10.47 9.05 4.97
C VAL A 147 10.35 8.36 3.62
N VAL A 148 11.40 8.37 2.80
CA VAL A 148 11.39 7.72 1.48
C VAL A 148 11.08 6.23 1.63
N PHE A 149 11.74 5.53 2.55
CA PHE A 149 11.49 4.10 2.77
C PHE A 149 10.10 3.84 3.34
N GLY A 150 9.63 4.65 4.28
CA GLY A 150 8.27 4.57 4.81
C GLY A 150 7.18 4.74 3.74
N MET A 151 7.46 5.48 2.67
CA MET A 151 6.57 5.62 1.52
C MET A 151 6.70 4.46 0.52
N MET A 152 7.92 3.98 0.27
CA MET A 152 8.19 2.92 -0.70
C MET A 152 7.54 1.60 -0.32
N ILE A 153 7.45 1.28 0.96
CA ILE A 153 6.87 0.00 1.41
C ILE A 153 5.41 -0.16 1.02
N GLN A 154 4.69 0.93 0.82
CA GLN A 154 3.28 0.90 0.45
C GLN A 154 3.04 0.33 -0.97
N SER A 155 4.09 0.15 -1.77
CA SER A 155 3.99 -0.35 -3.15
C SER A 155 3.42 -1.76 -3.28
N THR A 156 3.67 -2.65 -2.33
CA THR A 156 3.24 -4.06 -2.40
C THR A 156 2.04 -4.38 -1.50
N PRO A 157 2.01 -4.00 -0.20
CA PRO A 157 0.94 -4.40 0.69
C PRO A 157 -0.35 -3.59 0.52
N VAL A 158 -0.31 -2.44 -0.18
CA VAL A 158 -1.38 -1.44 -0.19
C VAL A 158 -2.73 -1.97 -0.67
N SER A 159 -2.76 -2.86 -1.67
CA SER A 159 -4.03 -3.41 -2.20
C SER A 159 -4.79 -4.23 -1.15
N PHE A 160 -4.09 -4.79 -0.19
CA PHE A 160 -4.63 -5.51 0.96
C PHE A 160 -4.37 -4.77 2.29
N GLY A 161 -4.13 -3.46 2.20
CA GLY A 161 -4.01 -2.59 3.37
C GLY A 161 -5.34 -2.41 4.10
N ALA A 162 -5.28 -1.99 5.37
CA ALA A 162 -6.47 -1.81 6.22
C ALA A 162 -7.45 -2.99 6.07
N VAL A 163 -6.96 -4.21 6.27
CA VAL A 163 -7.76 -5.45 6.21
C VAL A 163 -8.49 -5.60 4.86
N GLY A 164 -7.80 -5.32 3.74
CA GLY A 164 -8.35 -5.48 2.40
C GLY A 164 -9.31 -4.37 1.92
N THR A 165 -9.41 -3.27 2.65
CA THR A 165 -10.32 -2.16 2.30
C THR A 165 -10.22 -1.68 0.84
N PRO A 166 -9.03 -1.53 0.21
CA PRO A 166 -8.95 -1.10 -1.19
C PRO A 166 -9.67 -2.03 -2.16
N LEU A 167 -9.65 -3.33 -1.93
CA LEU A 167 -10.38 -4.30 -2.76
C LEU A 167 -11.85 -4.39 -2.38
N LEU A 168 -12.17 -4.48 -1.08
CA LEU A 168 -13.53 -4.65 -0.58
C LEU A 168 -14.39 -3.40 -0.78
N VAL A 169 -13.83 -2.21 -0.56
CA VAL A 169 -14.57 -0.96 -0.69
C VAL A 169 -14.28 -0.29 -2.02
N GLY A 170 -13.02 -0.23 -2.44
CA GLY A 170 -12.60 0.44 -3.67
C GLY A 170 -13.03 -0.33 -4.91
N VAL A 171 -12.49 -1.53 -5.12
CA VAL A 171 -12.76 -2.31 -6.34
C VAL A 171 -14.18 -2.85 -6.35
N GLN A 172 -14.60 -3.55 -5.30
CA GLN A 172 -15.94 -4.14 -5.24
C GLN A 172 -17.05 -3.07 -5.28
N GLY A 173 -16.85 -1.94 -4.58
CA GLY A 173 -17.79 -0.82 -4.59
C GLY A 173 -17.81 -0.03 -5.89
N GLY A 174 -16.74 -0.05 -6.68
CA GLY A 174 -16.67 0.60 -8.00
C GLY A 174 -17.24 -0.25 -9.14
N LEU A 175 -17.47 -1.54 -8.92
CA LEU A 175 -18.08 -2.44 -9.90
C LEU A 175 -19.61 -2.39 -9.79
N ASP A 176 -20.30 -2.25 -10.94
CA ASP A 176 -21.75 -2.38 -11.00
C ASP A 176 -22.15 -3.86 -10.84
N LYS A 177 -22.42 -4.25 -9.60
CA LYS A 177 -22.72 -5.63 -9.25
C LYS A 177 -23.96 -6.16 -10.01
N VAL A 178 -24.97 -5.30 -10.27
CA VAL A 178 -26.21 -5.75 -10.95
C VAL A 178 -25.91 -6.10 -12.40
N ILE A 179 -25.29 -5.18 -13.15
CA ILE A 179 -24.95 -5.41 -14.56
C ILE A 179 -23.95 -6.55 -14.72
N LEU A 180 -22.94 -6.61 -13.84
CA LEU A 180 -21.93 -7.66 -13.92
C LEU A 180 -22.49 -9.02 -13.56
N THR A 181 -23.35 -9.15 -12.54
CA THR A 181 -23.97 -10.42 -12.19
C THR A 181 -24.81 -10.96 -13.34
N GLU A 182 -25.55 -10.11 -14.05
CA GLU A 182 -26.32 -10.51 -15.22
C GLU A 182 -25.41 -11.05 -16.34
N ARG A 183 -24.30 -10.36 -16.62
CA ARG A 183 -23.31 -10.82 -17.64
C ARG A 183 -22.56 -12.07 -17.24
N LEU A 184 -22.23 -12.22 -15.97
CA LEU A 184 -21.53 -13.39 -15.43
C LEU A 184 -22.43 -14.63 -15.43
N SER A 185 -23.72 -14.46 -15.11
CA SER A 185 -24.70 -15.55 -15.13
C SER A 185 -24.89 -16.16 -16.52
N GLN A 186 -24.79 -15.34 -17.58
CA GLN A 186 -24.79 -15.83 -18.97
C GLN A 186 -23.61 -16.77 -19.30
N LYS A 187 -22.52 -16.68 -18.49
CA LYS A 187 -21.32 -17.54 -18.60
C LYS A 187 -21.24 -18.59 -17.49
N ASN A 188 -22.28 -18.77 -16.70
CA ASN A 188 -22.31 -19.64 -15.51
C ASN A 188 -21.20 -19.32 -14.49
N ILE A 189 -20.86 -18.05 -14.33
CA ILE A 189 -19.87 -17.57 -13.37
C ILE A 189 -20.61 -16.85 -12.23
N GLU A 190 -20.35 -17.28 -11.00
CA GLU A 190 -20.88 -16.62 -9.80
C GLU A 190 -20.06 -15.36 -9.47
N TRP A 191 -20.71 -14.36 -8.86
CA TRP A 191 -20.07 -13.11 -8.44
C TRP A 191 -18.90 -13.35 -7.49
N ASP A 192 -19.05 -14.22 -6.49
CA ASP A 192 -18.03 -14.45 -5.49
C ASP A 192 -16.79 -15.15 -6.09
N TYR A 193 -16.98 -16.04 -7.07
CA TYR A 193 -15.89 -16.63 -7.81
C TYR A 193 -15.15 -15.58 -8.65
N PHE A 194 -15.88 -14.72 -9.36
CA PHE A 194 -15.29 -13.63 -10.14
C PHE A 194 -14.48 -12.66 -9.27
N PHE A 195 -15.03 -12.24 -8.14
CA PHE A 195 -14.31 -11.34 -7.22
C PHE A 195 -13.06 -12.00 -6.61
N ARG A 196 -13.16 -13.29 -6.28
CA ARG A 196 -12.00 -14.06 -5.81
C ARG A 196 -10.89 -14.16 -6.86
N LEU A 197 -11.21 -14.27 -8.15
CA LEU A 197 -10.23 -14.21 -9.24
C LEU A 197 -9.49 -12.88 -9.24
N ILE A 198 -10.21 -11.75 -9.12
CA ILE A 198 -9.58 -10.41 -9.04
C ILE A 198 -8.62 -10.34 -7.85
N VAL A 199 -9.05 -10.79 -6.67
CA VAL A 199 -8.21 -10.83 -5.46
C VAL A 199 -6.95 -11.66 -5.70
N SER A 200 -7.10 -12.84 -6.31
CA SER A 200 -6.00 -13.76 -6.60
C SER A 200 -5.00 -13.17 -7.58
N GLU A 201 -5.46 -12.55 -8.66
CA GLU A 201 -4.58 -11.91 -9.65
C GLU A 201 -3.81 -10.74 -9.05
N VAL A 202 -4.46 -9.90 -8.26
CA VAL A 202 -3.79 -8.80 -7.53
C VAL A 202 -2.73 -9.36 -6.59
N ALA A 203 -3.03 -10.43 -5.84
CA ALA A 203 -2.08 -11.07 -4.94
C ALA A 203 -0.86 -11.63 -5.68
N ILE A 204 -1.08 -12.30 -6.82
CA ILE A 204 0.00 -12.88 -7.63
C ILE A 204 0.89 -11.79 -8.24
N ILE A 205 0.31 -10.76 -8.85
CA ILE A 205 1.06 -9.66 -9.46
C ILE A 205 1.91 -8.94 -8.41
N HIS A 206 1.32 -8.59 -7.27
CA HIS A 206 2.05 -7.94 -6.17
C HIS A 206 3.07 -8.88 -5.53
N GLY A 207 2.78 -10.19 -5.45
CA GLY A 207 3.73 -11.19 -4.98
C GLY A 207 4.98 -11.24 -5.85
N ILE A 208 4.82 -11.31 -7.18
CA ILE A 208 5.95 -11.32 -8.12
C ILE A 208 6.78 -10.04 -8.02
N CYS A 209 6.14 -8.87 -8.06
CA CYS A 209 6.84 -7.59 -7.94
C CYS A 209 7.48 -7.42 -6.56
N GLY A 210 6.81 -7.90 -5.51
CA GLY A 210 7.23 -7.76 -4.12
C GLY A 210 8.52 -8.49 -3.75
N ILE A 211 8.87 -9.58 -4.48
CA ILE A 211 10.12 -10.32 -4.23
C ILE A 211 11.35 -9.41 -4.33
N LEU A 212 11.35 -8.46 -5.26
CA LEU A 212 12.48 -7.57 -5.50
C LEU A 212 12.47 -6.31 -4.64
N MET A 213 11.37 -6.00 -3.96
CA MET A 213 11.23 -4.75 -3.21
C MET A 213 12.25 -4.58 -2.06
N PRO A 214 12.57 -5.60 -1.26
CA PRO A 214 13.62 -5.48 -0.25
C PRO A 214 14.98 -5.10 -0.83
N LEU A 215 15.32 -5.70 -1.99
CA LEU A 215 16.56 -5.37 -2.69
C LEU A 215 16.55 -3.93 -3.20
N LEU A 216 15.46 -3.48 -3.82
CA LEU A 216 15.31 -2.11 -4.33
C LEU A 216 15.43 -1.08 -3.20
N LEU A 217 14.84 -1.35 -2.04
CA LEU A 217 15.00 -0.49 -0.85
C LEU A 217 16.47 -0.32 -0.46
N VAL A 218 17.21 -1.43 -0.37
CA VAL A 218 18.63 -1.38 -0.01
C VAL A 218 19.46 -0.71 -1.10
N MET A 219 19.20 -1.00 -2.38
CA MET A 219 19.91 -0.35 -3.49
C MET A 219 19.70 1.17 -3.50
N ILE A 220 18.47 1.63 -3.28
CA ILE A 220 18.16 3.06 -3.17
C ILE A 220 18.84 3.65 -1.94
N MET A 221 18.85 2.93 -0.82
CA MET A 221 19.52 3.36 0.41
C MET A 221 21.02 3.59 0.16
N THR A 222 21.72 2.59 -0.39
CA THR A 222 23.17 2.68 -0.62
C THR A 222 23.53 3.71 -1.69
N ARG A 223 22.68 3.88 -2.71
CA ARG A 223 22.92 4.82 -3.81
C ARG A 223 22.73 6.27 -3.42
N PHE A 224 21.65 6.59 -2.70
CA PHE A 224 21.27 7.98 -2.46
C PHE A 224 21.69 8.50 -1.08
N PHE A 225 21.83 7.60 -0.10
CA PHE A 225 22.10 7.96 1.28
C PHE A 225 23.44 7.40 1.80
N GLY A 226 24.06 6.45 1.08
CA GLY A 226 25.36 5.88 1.46
C GLY A 226 26.55 6.80 1.13
N LYS A 227 27.65 6.66 1.87
CA LYS A 227 28.90 7.40 1.66
C LYS A 227 29.46 7.25 0.26
N LYS A 228 29.49 6.02 -0.28
CA LYS A 228 30.05 5.74 -1.62
C LYS A 228 29.05 5.95 -2.76
N LYS A 229 27.79 6.24 -2.45
CA LYS A 229 26.70 6.43 -3.45
C LYS A 229 26.68 5.31 -4.50
N SER A 230 26.83 4.06 -4.07
CA SER A 230 27.02 2.89 -4.94
C SER A 230 25.77 2.02 -5.03
N TRP A 231 25.39 1.61 -6.25
CA TRP A 231 24.39 0.58 -6.47
C TRP A 231 24.89 -0.82 -6.08
N THR A 232 26.20 -1.08 -6.29
CA THR A 232 26.82 -2.39 -6.07
C THR A 232 26.87 -2.75 -4.59
N GLU A 233 27.00 -1.77 -3.68
CA GLU A 233 26.89 -2.02 -2.24
C GLU A 233 25.54 -2.60 -1.84
N GLY A 234 24.45 -2.20 -2.53
CA GLY A 234 23.14 -2.77 -2.30
C GLY A 234 23.00 -4.21 -2.77
N PHE A 235 23.74 -4.61 -3.80
CA PHE A 235 23.70 -5.99 -4.30
C PHE A 235 24.36 -7.01 -3.36
N SER A 236 25.22 -6.57 -2.47
CA SER A 236 25.91 -7.47 -1.52
C SER A 236 24.94 -8.21 -0.59
N ILE A 237 23.72 -7.67 -0.39
CA ILE A 237 22.66 -8.29 0.44
C ILE A 237 21.66 -9.11 -0.39
N LEU A 238 21.90 -9.31 -1.68
CA LEU A 238 20.93 -9.97 -2.59
C LEU A 238 20.34 -11.28 -2.04
N PRO A 239 21.11 -12.25 -1.54
CA PRO A 239 20.54 -13.51 -1.03
C PRO A 239 19.58 -13.29 0.14
N PHE A 240 19.92 -12.40 1.07
CA PHE A 240 19.08 -12.04 2.20
C PHE A 240 17.82 -11.26 1.76
N ALA A 241 17.97 -10.33 0.83
CA ALA A 241 16.86 -9.53 0.31
C ALA A 241 15.83 -10.39 -0.44
N ILE A 242 16.28 -11.34 -1.26
CA ILE A 242 15.40 -12.30 -1.95
C ILE A 242 14.70 -13.21 -0.94
N PHE A 243 15.45 -13.73 0.05
CA PHE A 243 14.83 -14.52 1.12
C PHE A 243 13.76 -13.74 1.86
N ALA A 244 14.02 -12.49 2.22
CA ALA A 244 13.05 -11.62 2.88
C ALA A 244 11.82 -11.35 1.99
N GLY A 245 12.04 -11.08 0.70
CA GLY A 245 10.97 -10.94 -0.29
C GLY A 245 10.07 -12.16 -0.36
N LEU A 246 10.65 -13.36 -0.51
CA LEU A 246 9.91 -14.63 -0.56
C LEU A 246 9.19 -14.93 0.76
N SER A 247 9.83 -14.65 1.90
CA SER A 247 9.22 -14.85 3.23
C SER A 247 7.94 -14.04 3.44
N PHE A 248 7.83 -12.88 2.79
CA PHE A 248 6.62 -12.07 2.76
C PHE A 248 5.66 -12.53 1.66
N THR A 249 6.15 -12.65 0.40
CA THR A 249 5.28 -12.80 -0.76
C THR A 249 4.64 -14.17 -0.88
N ILE A 250 5.30 -15.25 -0.42
CA ILE A 250 4.69 -16.59 -0.44
C ILE A 250 3.42 -16.64 0.42
N PRO A 251 3.46 -16.34 1.74
CA PRO A 251 2.24 -16.35 2.54
C PRO A 251 1.22 -15.28 2.09
N TYR A 252 1.69 -14.13 1.58
CA TYR A 252 0.83 -13.09 1.02
C TYR A 252 0.00 -13.62 -0.17
N VAL A 253 0.63 -14.28 -1.15
CA VAL A 253 -0.07 -14.87 -2.30
C VAL A 253 -1.00 -16.00 -1.87
N LEU A 254 -0.51 -16.93 -1.02
CA LEU A 254 -1.32 -18.04 -0.55
C LEU A 254 -2.59 -17.56 0.17
N THR A 255 -2.46 -16.58 1.05
CA THR A 255 -3.63 -16.05 1.78
C THR A 255 -4.56 -15.25 0.87
N GLY A 256 -4.05 -14.50 -0.11
CA GLY A 256 -4.88 -13.79 -1.10
C GLY A 256 -5.68 -14.74 -1.99
N VAL A 257 -5.09 -15.86 -2.38
CA VAL A 257 -5.76 -16.87 -3.23
C VAL A 257 -6.78 -17.70 -2.45
N PHE A 258 -6.44 -18.12 -1.23
CA PHE A 258 -7.24 -19.11 -0.50
C PHE A 258 -8.14 -18.53 0.59
N LEU A 259 -7.75 -17.42 1.24
CA LEU A 259 -8.48 -16.89 2.39
C LEU A 259 -9.27 -15.61 2.07
N GLY A 260 -8.79 -14.78 1.15
CA GLY A 260 -9.48 -13.54 0.78
C GLY A 260 -8.62 -12.30 0.96
N PRO A 261 -9.19 -11.10 0.70
CA PRO A 261 -8.42 -9.86 0.64
C PRO A 261 -8.00 -9.29 2.02
N GLU A 262 -8.56 -9.80 3.10
CA GLU A 262 -8.32 -9.29 4.46
C GLU A 262 -6.95 -9.68 5.02
N PHE A 263 -6.40 -10.82 4.58
CA PHE A 263 -5.29 -11.50 5.25
C PHE A 263 -3.90 -11.27 4.64
N PRO A 264 -3.72 -11.02 3.33
CA PRO A 264 -2.42 -11.09 2.67
C PRO A 264 -1.32 -10.26 3.33
N SER A 265 -1.55 -8.97 3.50
CA SER A 265 -0.54 -8.06 4.04
C SER A 265 -0.25 -8.30 5.51
N ILE A 266 -1.25 -8.70 6.30
CA ILE A 266 -1.09 -9.00 7.73
C ILE A 266 -0.27 -10.28 7.91
N ILE A 267 -0.71 -11.38 7.30
CA ILE A 267 -0.07 -12.69 7.48
C ILE A 267 1.29 -12.70 6.79
N GLY A 268 1.40 -12.15 5.57
CA GLY A 268 2.66 -12.00 4.88
C GLY A 268 3.67 -11.19 5.69
N GLY A 269 3.26 -10.04 6.22
CA GLY A 269 4.11 -9.19 7.06
C GLY A 269 4.54 -9.89 8.37
N LEU A 270 3.61 -10.52 9.06
CA LEU A 270 3.89 -11.19 10.33
C LEU A 270 4.81 -12.41 10.16
N LEU A 271 4.48 -13.31 9.23
CA LEU A 271 5.30 -14.49 8.96
C LEU A 271 6.65 -14.12 8.37
N GLY A 272 6.69 -13.17 7.44
CA GLY A 272 7.94 -12.66 6.88
C GLY A 272 8.84 -12.08 7.96
N LEU A 273 8.28 -11.23 8.84
CA LEU A 273 9.04 -10.64 9.96
C LEU A 273 9.59 -11.71 10.90
N MET A 274 8.78 -12.71 11.25
CA MET A 274 9.19 -13.81 12.12
C MET A 274 10.34 -14.62 11.49
N LEU A 275 10.17 -15.07 10.25
CA LEU A 275 11.18 -15.88 9.55
C LEU A 275 12.49 -15.13 9.36
N VAL A 276 12.43 -13.89 8.87
CA VAL A 276 13.64 -13.09 8.63
C VAL A 276 14.34 -12.70 9.92
N THR A 277 13.61 -12.44 11.01
CA THR A 277 14.22 -12.20 12.33
C THR A 277 14.96 -13.43 12.84
N ILE A 278 14.38 -14.62 12.68
CA ILE A 278 15.03 -15.89 13.07
C ILE A 278 16.33 -16.08 12.26
N VAL A 279 16.25 -15.95 10.94
CA VAL A 279 17.41 -16.11 10.03
C VAL A 279 18.52 -15.09 10.35
N THR A 280 18.14 -13.86 10.67
CA THR A 280 19.10 -12.81 11.07
C THR A 280 19.81 -13.17 12.38
N LYS A 281 19.09 -13.69 13.38
CA LYS A 281 19.70 -14.11 14.67
C LYS A 281 20.73 -15.23 14.50
N TYR A 282 20.54 -16.12 13.53
CA TYR A 282 21.49 -17.18 13.20
C TYR A 282 22.59 -16.73 12.21
N ASN A 283 22.65 -15.45 11.84
CA ASN A 283 23.57 -14.89 10.84
C ASN A 283 23.53 -15.64 9.49
N PHE A 284 22.39 -16.25 9.15
CA PHE A 284 22.24 -16.95 7.89
C PHE A 284 21.85 -15.98 6.79
N LEU A 285 22.55 -16.02 5.65
CA LEU A 285 22.42 -15.11 4.51
C LEU A 285 22.73 -13.63 4.81
N VAL A 286 23.07 -13.27 6.06
CA VAL A 286 23.45 -11.90 6.44
C VAL A 286 24.85 -11.60 5.92
N PRO A 287 25.12 -10.41 5.33
CA PRO A 287 26.45 -10.01 4.92
C PRO A 287 27.44 -10.07 6.09
N LYS A 288 28.69 -10.48 5.81
CA LYS A 288 29.76 -10.54 6.84
C LYS A 288 30.28 -9.16 7.24
N ASP A 289 30.21 -8.21 6.31
CA ASP A 289 30.55 -6.80 6.50
C ASP A 289 29.32 -6.03 6.96
N THR A 290 29.43 -5.24 8.01
CA THR A 290 28.39 -4.31 8.45
C THR A 290 28.44 -3.02 7.63
N TRP A 291 27.30 -2.57 7.17
CA TRP A 291 27.16 -1.33 6.42
C TRP A 291 26.43 -0.27 7.26
N ASP A 292 26.96 0.97 7.24
CA ASP A 292 26.37 2.15 7.90
C ASP A 292 26.54 3.40 7.00
N PHE A 293 25.74 4.44 7.30
CA PHE A 293 25.69 5.72 6.58
C PHE A 293 27.00 6.50 6.62
#